data_4e9d7216a9fcc4bf814ecb9bcb15bfc3
#
_entry.id   4e9d7216a9fcc4bf814ecb9bcb15bfc3
#
_cell.length_a   1.000
_cell.length_b   1.000
_cell.length_c   1.000
_cell.angle_alpha   90.00
_cell.angle_beta   90.00
_cell.angle_gamma   90.00
#
_symmetry.space_group_name_H-M   'P 1'
#
loop_
_entity.id
_entity.type
_entity.pdbx_description
1 polymer ?
#
loop_
_entity_poly.entity_id
_entity_poly.type
_entity_poly.pdbx_seq_one_letter_code
_entity_poly.pdbx_strand_id
1 'polypeptide(L)'
;MKIQIISCLNDNYSYLIHDELSEITAIVDPSEFTPCDEAINKNYKKLDFIINTHHHYDHVGGNEELKKKYKAKILGFENDKNRIPGIDKVLKDNQEFKIGALSFTTIFIPGHTKGHI
;
A
#
# COMPACT_ATOMS: atom_id res chain seq x y z
N MET A 1 13.81 9.59 3.09
CA MET A 1 12.75 8.55 3.11
C MET A 1 12.93 7.65 4.31
N LYS A 2 11.86 7.37 5.01
CA LYS A 2 11.85 6.40 6.11
C LYS A 2 10.95 5.23 5.75
N ILE A 3 11.40 4.02 6.06
CA ILE A 3 10.63 2.79 5.86
C ILE A 3 10.58 2.05 7.19
N GLN A 4 9.37 1.75 7.66
CA GLN A 4 9.14 0.92 8.84
C GLN A 4 8.46 -0.38 8.43
N ILE A 5 9.00 -1.50 8.92
CA ILE A 5 8.39 -2.82 8.72
C ILE A 5 7.42 -3.07 9.87
N ILE A 6 6.19 -3.43 9.52
CA ILE A 6 5.13 -3.73 10.48
C ILE A 6 4.82 -5.22 10.40
N SER A 7 4.99 -5.93 11.50
CA SER A 7 4.58 -7.34 11.58
C SER A 7 3.06 -7.44 11.67
N CYS A 8 2.48 -8.22 10.80
CA CYS A 8 1.04 -8.44 10.72
C CYS A 8 0.73 -9.94 10.69
N LEU A 9 -0.46 -10.32 11.14
CA LEU A 9 -0.89 -11.72 11.18
C LEU A 9 0.19 -12.57 11.88
N ASN A 10 0.45 -13.80 11.39
CA ASN A 10 1.49 -14.66 11.97
C ASN A 10 2.87 -14.45 11.32
N ASP A 11 2.89 -14.18 10.02
CA ASP A 11 4.12 -14.18 9.21
C ASP A 11 4.10 -13.18 8.05
N ASN A 12 3.23 -12.17 8.10
CA ASN A 12 3.14 -11.13 7.09
C ASN A 12 3.85 -9.85 7.53
N TYR A 13 4.29 -9.09 6.54
CA TYR A 13 4.90 -7.78 6.76
C TYR A 13 4.20 -6.73 5.89
N SER A 14 3.93 -5.59 6.51
CA SER A 14 3.48 -4.39 5.82
C SER A 14 4.58 -3.33 5.90
N TYR A 15 4.69 -2.49 4.89
CA TYR A 15 5.78 -1.51 4.83
C TYR A 15 5.21 -0.10 4.87
N LEU A 16 5.49 0.64 5.93
CA LEU A 16 5.09 2.04 6.08
C LEU A 16 6.21 2.93 5.56
N ILE A 17 5.90 3.74 4.56
CA ILE A 17 6.84 4.61 3.87
C ILE A 17 6.48 6.06 4.14
N HIS A 18 7.46 6.88 4.52
CA HIS A 18 7.26 8.30 4.73
C HIS A 18 8.32 9.12 3.99
N ASP A 19 7.86 10.08 3.22
CA ASP A 19 8.72 11.09 2.60
C ASP A 19 8.72 12.34 3.47
N GLU A 20 9.85 12.60 4.09
CA GLU A 20 10.02 13.72 5.03
C GLU A 20 9.94 15.09 4.35
N LEU A 21 10.32 15.17 3.08
CA LEU A 21 10.30 16.44 2.35
C LEU A 21 8.90 16.91 2.02
N SER A 22 8.06 16.01 1.54
CA SER A 22 6.67 16.32 1.18
C SER A 22 5.66 15.99 2.28
N GLU A 23 6.10 15.33 3.35
CA GLU A 23 5.24 14.84 4.43
C GLU A 23 4.13 13.89 3.92
N ILE A 24 4.43 13.10 2.90
CA ILE A 24 3.53 12.09 2.34
C ILE A 24 3.81 10.74 2.97
N THR A 25 2.75 10.05 3.36
CA THR A 25 2.81 8.72 4.00
C THR A 25 2.07 7.70 3.14
N ALA A 26 2.71 6.56 2.89
CA ALA A 26 2.13 5.44 2.15
C ALA A 26 2.36 4.14 2.91
N ILE A 27 1.50 3.15 2.67
CA ILE A 27 1.69 1.81 3.19
C ILE A 27 1.56 0.80 2.06
N VAL A 28 2.46 -0.20 2.07
CA VAL A 28 2.44 -1.31 1.11
C VAL A 28 1.88 -2.53 1.82
N ASP A 29 0.88 -3.14 1.18
CA ASP A 29 0.24 -4.39 1.62
C ASP A 29 -0.18 -4.39 3.09
N PRO A 30 -1.11 -3.52 3.50
CA PRO A 30 -1.61 -3.52 4.87
C PRO A 30 -2.43 -4.80 5.13
N SER A 31 -1.77 -5.79 5.72
CA SER A 31 -2.35 -7.12 5.92
C SER A 31 -3.55 -7.12 6.86
N GLU A 32 -3.51 -6.27 7.89
CA GLU A 32 -4.62 -6.09 8.83
C GLU A 32 -4.62 -4.66 9.39
N PHE A 33 -5.79 -4.21 9.80
CA PHE A 33 -5.98 -2.81 10.22
C PHE A 33 -5.18 -2.43 11.48
N THR A 34 -5.34 -3.17 12.56
CA THR A 34 -4.89 -2.73 13.89
C THR A 34 -3.39 -2.43 13.99
N PRO A 35 -2.47 -3.34 13.65
CA PRO A 35 -1.04 -3.02 13.75
C PRO A 35 -0.61 -1.92 12.77
N CYS A 36 -1.23 -1.86 11.59
CA CYS A 36 -0.95 -0.80 10.63
C CYS A 36 -1.42 0.56 11.14
N ASP A 37 -2.64 0.62 11.67
CA ASP A 37 -3.21 1.84 12.23
C ASP A 37 -2.39 2.36 13.42
N GLU A 38 -1.98 1.49 14.31
CA GLU A 38 -1.13 1.84 15.45
C GLU A 38 0.19 2.48 15.01
N ALA A 39 0.86 1.88 14.03
CA ALA A 39 2.12 2.40 13.49
C ALA A 39 1.94 3.76 12.81
N ILE A 40 0.89 3.91 12.01
CA ILE A 40 0.58 5.18 11.32
C ILE A 40 0.28 6.26 12.34
N ASN A 41 -0.59 5.95 13.30
CA ASN A 41 -1.05 6.92 14.29
C ASN A 41 0.08 7.35 15.25
N LYS A 42 0.94 6.43 15.62
CA LYS A 42 2.09 6.71 16.50
C LYS A 42 3.11 7.64 15.83
N ASN A 43 3.36 7.46 14.54
CA ASN A 43 4.49 8.13 13.86
C ASN A 43 4.07 9.35 13.05
N TYR A 44 2.94 9.29 12.32
CA TYR A 44 2.61 10.31 11.32
C TYR A 44 1.19 10.87 11.41
N LYS A 45 0.24 10.11 11.97
CA LYS A 45 -1.18 10.49 12.12
C LYS A 45 -1.89 10.78 10.79
N LYS A 46 -1.32 10.32 9.68
CA LYS A 46 -1.89 10.49 8.34
C LYS A 46 -1.45 9.34 7.44
N LEU A 47 -2.28 9.04 6.46
CA LEU A 47 -1.98 8.08 5.40
C LEU A 47 -2.55 8.62 4.10
N ASP A 48 -1.70 8.81 3.11
CA ASP A 48 -2.09 9.36 1.81
C ASP A 48 -2.37 8.26 0.78
N PHE A 49 -1.59 7.18 0.81
CA PHE A 49 -1.68 6.11 -0.18
C PHE A 49 -1.57 4.73 0.44
N ILE A 50 -2.31 3.79 -0.15
CA ILE A 50 -2.17 2.36 0.06
C ILE A 50 -1.75 1.76 -1.27
N ILE A 51 -0.68 0.96 -1.28
CA ILE A 51 -0.17 0.31 -2.48
C ILE A 51 -0.26 -1.19 -2.25
N ASN A 52 -0.94 -1.91 -3.15
CA ASN A 52 -1.04 -3.36 -3.06
C ASN A 52 -0.19 -4.01 -4.15
N THR A 53 0.63 -4.98 -3.74
CA THR A 53 1.42 -5.78 -4.68
C THR A 53 0.55 -6.78 -5.42
N HIS A 54 -0.49 -7.30 -4.76
CA HIS A 54 -1.48 -8.21 -5.35
C HIS A 54 -2.74 -8.27 -4.47
N HIS A 55 -3.72 -9.08 -4.88
CA HIS A 55 -5.07 -9.05 -4.30
C HIS A 55 -5.35 -10.04 -3.17
N HIS A 56 -4.39 -10.89 -2.78
CA HIS A 56 -4.62 -11.86 -1.72
C HIS A 56 -5.04 -11.18 -0.41
N TYR A 57 -5.96 -11.83 0.33
CA TYR A 57 -6.57 -11.22 1.52
C TYR A 57 -5.55 -10.76 2.58
N ASP A 58 -4.45 -11.49 2.70
CA ASP A 58 -3.39 -11.20 3.66
C ASP A 58 -2.48 -10.03 3.23
N HIS A 59 -2.79 -9.39 2.09
CA HIS A 59 -2.13 -8.19 1.61
C HIS A 59 -3.08 -7.00 1.47
N VAL A 60 -4.38 -7.23 1.45
CA VAL A 60 -5.40 -6.18 1.31
C VAL A 60 -6.34 -6.09 2.51
N GLY A 61 -6.12 -6.88 3.56
CA GLY A 61 -7.03 -6.99 4.69
C GLY A 61 -7.30 -5.68 5.44
N GLY A 62 -6.36 -4.75 5.46
CA GLY A 62 -6.52 -3.44 6.08
C GLY A 62 -7.01 -2.33 5.15
N ASN A 63 -7.16 -2.61 3.84
CA ASN A 63 -7.45 -1.58 2.84
C ASN A 63 -8.68 -0.72 3.18
N GLU A 64 -9.82 -1.35 3.38
CA GLU A 64 -11.10 -0.62 3.53
C GLU A 64 -11.12 0.23 4.79
N GLU A 65 -10.69 -0.31 5.91
CA GLU A 65 -10.70 0.42 7.18
C GLU A 65 -9.69 1.57 7.20
N LEU A 66 -8.49 1.36 6.64
CA LEU A 66 -7.48 2.41 6.51
C LEU A 66 -7.94 3.50 5.55
N LYS A 67 -8.52 3.13 4.41
CA LYS A 67 -9.08 4.09 3.46
C LYS A 67 -10.17 4.93 4.10
N LYS A 68 -11.08 4.30 4.83
CA LYS A 68 -12.17 5.00 5.52
C LYS A 68 -11.66 5.97 6.57
N LYS A 69 -10.68 5.57 7.37
CA LYS A 69 -10.15 6.39 8.46
C LYS A 69 -9.32 7.57 7.96
N TYR A 70 -8.41 7.32 7.03
CA TYR A 70 -7.43 8.32 6.57
C TYR A 70 -7.77 8.97 5.23
N LYS A 71 -8.78 8.47 4.53
CA LYS A 71 -9.15 8.89 3.16
C LYS A 71 -7.99 8.67 2.17
N ALA A 72 -7.23 7.61 2.41
CA ALA A 72 -6.11 7.23 1.56
C ALA A 72 -6.60 6.70 0.20
N LYS A 73 -5.79 6.90 -0.83
CA LYS A 73 -6.04 6.35 -2.17
C LYS A 73 -5.34 5.02 -2.33
N ILE A 74 -6.04 4.03 -2.90
CA ILE A 74 -5.53 2.68 -3.11
C ILE A 74 -5.03 2.54 -4.54
N LEU A 75 -3.77 2.13 -4.68
CA LEU A 75 -3.09 1.87 -5.95
C LEU A 75 -2.79 0.38 -6.07
N GLY A 76 -2.98 -0.17 -7.25
CA GLY A 76 -2.66 -1.56 -7.55
C GLY A 76 -2.55 -1.77 -9.05
N PHE A 77 -2.12 -2.98 -9.47
CA PHE A 77 -1.93 -3.27 -10.88
C PHE A 77 -3.25 -3.29 -11.63
N GLU A 78 -3.23 -2.85 -12.91
CA GLU A 78 -4.44 -2.75 -13.73
C GLU A 78 -5.19 -4.07 -13.88
N ASN A 79 -4.49 -5.20 -13.93
CA ASN A 79 -5.10 -6.52 -14.04
C ASN A 79 -5.85 -6.95 -12.76
N ASP A 80 -5.58 -6.31 -11.64
CA ASP A 80 -6.26 -6.57 -10.36
C ASP A 80 -7.35 -5.55 -10.02
N LYS A 81 -7.71 -4.71 -10.98
CA LYS A 81 -8.71 -3.65 -10.78
C LYS A 81 -10.01 -4.15 -10.14
N ASN A 82 -10.47 -5.34 -10.54
CA ASN A 82 -11.72 -5.91 -10.03
C ASN A 82 -11.53 -6.83 -8.82
N ARG A 83 -10.29 -7.04 -8.36
CA ARG A 83 -9.95 -7.94 -7.26
C ARG A 83 -9.47 -7.24 -6.00
N ILE A 84 -8.93 -6.03 -6.14
CA ILE A 84 -8.48 -5.23 -5.00
C ILE A 84 -9.63 -4.36 -4.52
N PRO A 85 -10.10 -4.55 -3.27
CA PRO A 85 -11.21 -3.76 -2.73
C PRO A 85 -10.86 -2.28 -2.66
N GLY A 86 -11.75 -1.43 -3.18
CA GLY A 86 -11.62 0.02 -3.06
C GLY A 86 -10.54 0.66 -3.89
N ILE A 87 -10.00 -0.04 -4.90
CA ILE A 87 -8.93 0.52 -5.74
C ILE A 87 -9.36 1.83 -6.41
N ASP A 88 -8.52 2.85 -6.28
CA ASP A 88 -8.77 4.19 -6.85
C ASP A 88 -7.98 4.42 -8.13
N LYS A 89 -6.77 3.90 -8.22
CA LYS A 89 -5.85 4.17 -9.31
C LYS A 89 -5.08 2.91 -9.69
N VAL A 90 -5.02 2.63 -10.99
CA VAL A 90 -4.31 1.48 -11.50
C VAL A 90 -2.89 1.84 -11.93
N LEU A 91 -1.97 0.90 -11.73
CA LEU A 91 -0.58 0.98 -12.16
C LEU A 91 -0.37 0.00 -13.32
N LYS A 92 0.47 0.40 -14.26
CA LYS A 92 0.85 -0.41 -15.44
C LYS A 92 2.29 -0.86 -15.33
N ASP A 93 2.65 -1.92 -16.05
CA ASP A 93 4.03 -2.39 -16.09
C ASP A 93 4.97 -1.28 -16.59
N ASN A 94 6.12 -1.17 -15.94
CA ASN A 94 7.13 -0.14 -16.18
C ASN A 94 6.65 1.31 -15.95
N GLN A 95 5.47 1.49 -15.36
CA GLN A 95 4.99 2.82 -15.03
C GLN A 95 5.77 3.42 -13.87
N GLU A 96 6.28 4.63 -14.08
CA GLU A 96 6.80 5.45 -13.00
C GLU A 96 5.67 6.23 -12.34
N PHE A 97 5.71 6.32 -11.03
CA PHE A 97 4.79 7.16 -10.25
C PHE A 97 5.52 7.78 -9.08
N LYS A 98 4.95 8.85 -8.56
CA LYS A 98 5.53 9.57 -7.42
C LYS A 98 4.65 9.49 -6.20
N ILE A 99 5.31 9.37 -5.05
CA ILE A 99 4.73 9.59 -3.73
C ILE A 99 5.51 10.75 -3.13
N GLY A 100 4.91 11.94 -3.13
CA GLY A 100 5.65 13.14 -2.76
C GLY A 100 6.85 13.37 -3.68
N ALA A 101 8.03 13.48 -3.11
CA ALA A 101 9.29 13.62 -3.84
C ALA A 101 9.92 12.27 -4.25
N LEU A 102 9.36 11.15 -3.78
CA LEU A 102 9.90 9.81 -4.07
C LEU A 102 9.38 9.29 -5.40
N SER A 103 10.27 8.73 -6.21
CA SER A 103 9.93 8.09 -7.48
C SER A 103 9.92 6.57 -7.32
N PHE A 104 8.90 5.94 -7.87
CA PHE A 104 8.71 4.49 -7.86
C PHE A 104 8.51 3.99 -9.28
N THR A 105 8.98 2.79 -9.57
CA THR A 105 8.74 2.11 -10.83
C THR A 105 7.97 0.83 -10.56
N THR A 106 6.85 0.65 -11.26
CA THR A 106 6.06 -0.58 -11.20
C THR A 106 6.70 -1.65 -12.08
N ILE A 107 6.92 -2.84 -11.53
CA ILE A 107 7.44 -3.98 -12.29
C ILE A 107 6.43 -5.12 -12.18
N PHE A 108 5.91 -5.53 -13.34
CA PHE A 108 4.96 -6.65 -13.41
C PHE A 108 5.70 -7.98 -13.32
N ILE A 109 5.34 -8.78 -12.31
CA ILE A 109 6.00 -10.06 -12.00
C ILE A 109 4.94 -11.16 -11.80
N PRO A 110 4.19 -11.55 -12.86
CA PRO A 110 3.17 -12.58 -12.72
C PRO A 110 3.76 -13.92 -12.30
N GLY A 111 2.98 -14.71 -11.59
CA GLY A 111 3.41 -16.03 -11.10
C GLY A 111 2.63 -16.41 -9.86
N HIS A 112 2.97 -15.85 -8.72
CA HIS A 112 2.23 -16.04 -7.48
C HIS A 112 0.74 -15.66 -7.66
N THR A 113 0.48 -14.56 -8.35
CA THR A 113 -0.82 -14.21 -8.92
C THR A 113 -0.64 -13.69 -10.34
N LYS A 114 -1.76 -13.57 -11.10
CA LYS A 114 -1.74 -13.02 -12.46
C LYS A 114 -1.50 -11.51 -12.50
N GLY A 115 -1.73 -10.82 -11.39
CA GLY A 115 -1.62 -9.37 -11.29
C GLY A 115 -0.54 -8.89 -10.30
N HIS A 116 0.44 -9.71 -10.02
CA HIS A 116 1.49 -9.38 -9.03
C HIS A 116 2.49 -8.35 -9.57
N ILE A 117 2.77 -7.33 -8.77
CA ILE A 117 3.79 -6.31 -9.05
C ILE A 117 4.76 -6.22 -7.87
#